data_65390d6f980e9d7d22fd84fc955dfed6
#
_entry.id   65390d6f980e9d7d22fd84fc955dfed6
#
_cell.length_a   1.000
_cell.length_b   1.000
_cell.length_c   1.000
_cell.angle_alpha   90.00
_cell.angle_beta   90.00
_cell.angle_gamma   90.00
#
_symmetry.space_group_name_H-M   'P 1'
#
loop_
_entity.id
_entity.type
_entity.pdbx_description
1 polymer ?
#
loop_
_entity_poly.entity_id
_entity_poly.type
_entity_poly.pdbx_seq_one_letter_code
_entity_poly.pdbx_strand_id
1 'polypeptide(L)'
;LITHLVDVSEVDSVIAQISKTGKPDEKYPAKPRDSNSSIAKFSNAFYSDENMSSILSGECPDGFDVEDKIVSRQLKSISRTAPIALKMASELIDLASSTTLKEGLGKELDNLEEIFSTKDALEGLSALIEGRKPAYQNL
;
A
#
# COMPACT_ATOMS: atom_id res chain seq x y z
N LEU A 1 7.96 6.14 0.14
CA LEU A 1 7.38 6.84 -1.01
C LEU A 1 7.58 8.37 -1.01
N ILE A 2 8.06 8.97 0.08
CA ILE A 2 8.39 10.41 0.13
C ILE A 2 9.84 10.58 -0.35
N THR A 3 10.01 11.24 -1.49
CA THR A 3 11.33 11.47 -2.08
C THR A 3 11.90 12.84 -1.71
N HIS A 4 11.04 13.84 -1.51
CA HIS A 4 11.44 15.23 -1.20
C HIS A 4 10.59 15.75 -0.05
N LEU A 5 11.22 16.57 0.80
CA LEU A 5 10.54 17.31 1.86
C LEU A 5 10.51 18.79 1.50
N VAL A 6 9.32 19.39 1.57
CA VAL A 6 9.04 20.78 1.19
C VAL A 6 8.31 21.46 2.33
N ASP A 7 8.60 22.71 2.61
CA ASP A 7 7.80 23.53 3.54
C ASP A 7 6.38 23.72 2.99
N VAL A 8 5.38 23.71 3.87
CA VAL A 8 3.97 23.85 3.49
C VAL A 8 3.71 25.15 2.71
N SER A 9 4.42 26.23 3.05
CA SER A 9 4.30 27.52 2.35
C SER A 9 4.84 27.50 0.91
N GLU A 10 5.64 26.50 0.55
CA GLU A 10 6.26 26.38 -0.77
C GLU A 10 5.59 25.34 -1.67
N VAL A 11 4.61 24.56 -1.15
CA VAL A 11 3.97 23.45 -1.88
C VAL A 11 3.42 23.89 -3.24
N ASP A 12 2.68 24.99 -3.30
CA ASP A 12 2.06 25.46 -4.56
C ASP A 12 3.13 25.83 -5.61
N SER A 13 4.23 26.47 -5.17
CA SER A 13 5.32 26.84 -6.06
C SER A 13 6.06 25.60 -6.60
N VAL A 14 6.23 24.58 -5.76
CA VAL A 14 6.85 23.31 -6.14
C VAL A 14 5.96 22.54 -7.11
N ILE A 15 4.66 22.48 -6.87
CA ILE A 15 3.70 21.86 -7.79
C ILE A 15 3.74 22.55 -9.16
N ALA A 16 3.70 23.88 -9.18
CA ALA A 16 3.77 24.66 -10.43
C ALA A 16 5.07 24.41 -11.18
N GLN A 17 6.19 24.24 -10.47
CA GLN A 17 7.48 23.92 -11.07
C GLN A 17 7.53 22.49 -11.63
N ILE A 18 7.11 21.50 -10.84
CA ILE A 18 7.06 20.09 -11.30
C ILE A 18 6.19 19.98 -12.56
N SER A 19 5.05 20.71 -12.59
CA SER A 19 4.16 20.74 -13.76
C SER A 19 4.83 21.29 -15.02
N LYS A 20 5.83 22.16 -14.87
CA LYS A 20 6.56 22.77 -16.00
C LYS A 20 7.79 21.97 -16.40
N THR A 21 8.51 21.42 -15.44
CA THR A 21 9.85 20.85 -15.65
C THR A 21 9.91 19.33 -15.48
N GLY A 22 8.85 18.72 -14.97
CA GLY A 22 8.80 17.28 -14.63
C GLY A 22 9.56 16.89 -13.36
N LYS A 23 10.20 17.86 -12.66
CA LYS A 23 11.00 17.58 -11.46
C LYS A 23 10.98 18.77 -10.49
N PRO A 24 11.16 18.53 -9.18
CA PRO A 24 11.34 19.61 -8.20
C PRO A 24 12.68 20.33 -8.41
N ASP A 25 12.81 21.54 -7.82
CA ASP A 25 14.03 22.34 -7.83
C ASP A 25 15.16 21.64 -7.05
N GLU A 26 16.41 21.87 -7.45
CA GLU A 26 17.60 21.31 -6.80
C GLU A 26 17.75 21.76 -5.33
N LYS A 27 17.13 22.88 -4.95
CA LYS A 27 17.06 23.32 -3.55
C LYS A 27 16.28 22.31 -2.65
N TYR A 28 15.48 21.41 -3.23
CA TYR A 28 14.81 20.31 -2.54
C TYR A 28 15.48 18.99 -2.92
N PRO A 29 16.66 18.69 -2.37
CA PRO A 29 17.37 17.46 -2.70
C PRO A 29 16.54 16.24 -2.29
N ALA A 30 16.59 15.20 -3.12
CA ALA A 30 16.00 13.92 -2.77
C ALA A 30 16.67 13.41 -1.48
N LYS A 31 15.85 13.06 -0.50
CA LYS A 31 16.35 12.43 0.72
C LYS A 31 16.74 10.99 0.39
N PRO A 32 18.01 10.60 0.52
CA PRO A 32 18.41 9.23 0.25
C PRO A 32 17.67 8.29 1.21
N ARG A 33 17.21 7.16 0.68
CA ARG A 33 16.59 6.11 1.49
C ARG A 33 17.68 5.51 2.38
N ASP A 34 17.50 5.61 3.69
CA ASP A 34 18.36 4.89 4.65
C ASP A 34 17.94 3.42 4.71
N SER A 35 18.52 2.61 3.82
CA SER A 35 18.29 1.17 3.78
C SER A 35 18.83 0.43 5.02
N ASN A 36 19.66 1.08 5.83
CA ASN A 36 20.24 0.50 7.03
C ASN A 36 19.46 0.81 8.30
N SER A 37 18.45 1.69 8.24
CA SER A 37 17.60 1.96 9.38
C SER A 37 16.88 0.69 9.86
N SER A 38 16.59 0.62 11.16
CA SER A 38 15.86 -0.52 11.75
C SER A 38 14.50 -0.76 11.08
N ILE A 39 13.80 0.32 10.71
CA ILE A 39 12.52 0.24 9.99
C ILE A 39 12.70 -0.35 8.60
N ALA A 40 13.73 0.07 7.85
CA ALA A 40 13.98 -0.48 6.53
C ALA A 40 14.35 -1.97 6.58
N LYS A 41 15.19 -2.36 7.53
CA LYS A 41 15.54 -3.77 7.76
C LYS A 41 14.33 -4.60 8.13
N PHE A 42 13.52 -4.11 9.08
CA PHE A 42 12.26 -4.76 9.44
C PHE A 42 11.33 -4.91 8.23
N SER A 43 11.09 -3.83 7.48
CA SER A 43 10.20 -3.87 6.31
C SER A 43 10.68 -4.86 5.25
N ASN A 44 11.97 -4.87 4.95
CA ASN A 44 12.52 -5.78 3.94
C ASN A 44 12.44 -7.25 4.39
N ALA A 45 12.58 -7.53 5.68
CA ALA A 45 12.48 -8.89 6.21
C ALA A 45 11.02 -9.32 6.35
N PHE A 46 10.15 -8.46 6.93
CA PHE A 46 8.76 -8.80 7.20
C PHE A 46 7.96 -8.94 5.90
N TYR A 47 8.11 -8.00 4.96
CA TYR A 47 7.42 -7.99 3.67
C TYR A 47 8.27 -8.60 2.54
N SER A 48 9.04 -9.65 2.84
CA SER A 48 9.72 -10.42 1.78
C SER A 48 8.72 -11.26 0.98
N ASP A 49 9.07 -11.59 -0.27
CA ASP A 49 8.21 -12.41 -1.14
C ASP A 49 7.81 -13.75 -0.48
N GLU A 50 8.73 -14.33 0.31
CA GLU A 50 8.50 -15.58 1.04
C GLU A 50 7.39 -15.46 2.10
N ASN A 51 7.24 -14.27 2.69
CA ASN A 51 6.30 -14.00 3.77
C ASN A 51 4.94 -13.47 3.27
N MET A 52 4.86 -13.01 2.02
CA MET A 52 3.66 -12.35 1.50
C MET A 52 2.42 -13.22 1.58
N SER A 53 2.54 -14.53 1.33
CA SER A 53 1.40 -15.44 1.41
C SER A 53 0.78 -15.49 2.82
N SER A 54 1.63 -15.64 3.86
CA SER A 54 1.18 -15.63 5.26
C SER A 54 0.58 -14.28 5.66
N ILE A 55 1.23 -13.19 5.25
CA ILE A 55 0.76 -11.83 5.54
C ILE A 55 -0.62 -11.58 4.93
N LEU A 56 -0.83 -11.95 3.67
CA LEU A 56 -2.12 -11.78 2.98
C LEU A 56 -3.23 -12.66 3.59
N SER A 57 -2.86 -13.79 4.19
CA SER A 57 -3.78 -14.64 4.96
C SER A 57 -4.02 -14.13 6.38
N GLY A 58 -3.33 -13.08 6.81
CA GLY A 58 -3.42 -12.53 8.17
C GLY A 58 -2.64 -13.31 9.21
N GLU A 59 -1.77 -14.22 8.77
CA GLU A 59 -0.92 -15.03 9.63
C GLU A 59 0.43 -14.36 9.89
N CYS A 60 1.02 -14.64 11.07
CA CYS A 60 2.35 -14.14 11.38
C CYS A 60 3.40 -14.96 10.60
N PRO A 61 4.27 -14.31 9.82
CA PRO A 61 5.32 -15.01 9.12
C PRO A 61 6.31 -15.71 10.07
N ASP A 62 6.90 -16.79 9.63
CA ASP A 62 7.91 -17.51 10.39
C ASP A 62 9.11 -16.61 10.75
N GLY A 63 9.62 -16.77 11.94
CA GLY A 63 10.74 -15.96 12.45
C GLY A 63 10.36 -14.61 13.03
N PHE A 64 9.07 -14.26 13.07
CA PHE A 64 8.55 -13.05 13.72
C PHE A 64 7.71 -13.41 14.94
N ASP A 65 7.80 -12.55 15.97
CA ASP A 65 7.01 -12.71 17.18
C ASP A 65 5.70 -11.93 17.05
N VAL A 66 4.58 -12.62 17.15
CA VAL A 66 3.23 -12.04 17.08
C VAL A 66 2.96 -11.05 18.21
N GLU A 67 3.64 -11.22 19.34
CA GLU A 67 3.54 -10.32 20.50
C GLU A 67 4.39 -9.05 20.35
N ASP A 68 5.31 -9.01 19.37
CA ASP A 68 6.03 -7.78 19.04
C ASP A 68 5.05 -6.69 18.60
N LYS A 69 5.18 -5.49 19.17
CA LYS A 69 4.25 -4.38 18.95
C LYS A 69 4.17 -3.93 17.48
N ILE A 70 5.29 -4.02 16.76
CA ILE A 70 5.33 -3.62 15.35
C ILE A 70 4.64 -4.70 14.52
N VAL A 71 4.98 -5.98 14.72
CA VAL A 71 4.37 -7.12 14.04
C VAL A 71 2.87 -7.17 14.27
N SER A 72 2.44 -7.15 15.53
CA SER A 72 1.03 -7.17 15.93
C SER A 72 0.24 -6.02 15.29
N ARG A 73 0.83 -4.81 15.24
CA ARG A 73 0.20 -3.66 14.60
C ARG A 73 0.04 -3.84 13.07
N GLN A 74 1.05 -4.41 12.40
CA GLN A 74 0.98 -4.67 10.95
C GLN A 74 -0.11 -5.71 10.65
N LEU A 75 -0.08 -6.85 11.32
CA LEU A 75 -1.08 -7.92 11.16
C LEU A 75 -2.51 -7.42 11.45
N LYS A 76 -2.68 -6.64 12.52
CA LYS A 76 -3.97 -6.02 12.85
C LYS A 76 -4.44 -5.01 11.80
N SER A 77 -3.54 -4.32 11.12
CA SER A 77 -3.89 -3.44 10.01
C SER A 77 -4.39 -4.24 8.81
N ILE A 78 -3.67 -5.30 8.47
CA ILE A 78 -4.00 -6.20 7.35
C ILE A 78 -5.33 -6.91 7.59
N SER A 79 -5.58 -7.43 8.79
CA SER A 79 -6.82 -8.12 9.15
C SER A 79 -8.10 -7.25 9.06
N ARG A 80 -7.94 -5.95 8.88
CA ARG A 80 -9.05 -5.01 8.68
C ARG A 80 -9.33 -4.68 7.22
N THR A 81 -8.58 -5.28 6.32
CA THR A 81 -8.70 -5.06 4.88
C THR A 81 -9.33 -6.30 4.25
N ALA A 82 -10.21 -6.09 3.27
CA ALA A 82 -10.87 -7.19 2.56
C ALA A 82 -9.80 -8.08 1.88
N PRO A 83 -9.80 -9.41 2.10
CA PRO A 83 -8.74 -10.28 1.60
C PRO A 83 -8.66 -10.30 0.06
N ILE A 84 -9.79 -10.27 -0.64
CA ILE A 84 -9.82 -10.19 -2.11
C ILE A 84 -9.15 -8.90 -2.59
N ALA A 85 -9.44 -7.76 -1.94
CA ALA A 85 -8.84 -6.48 -2.29
C ALA A 85 -7.32 -6.45 -2.06
N LEU A 86 -6.84 -7.06 -0.96
CA LEU A 86 -5.41 -7.19 -0.68
C LEU A 86 -4.70 -8.02 -1.75
N LYS A 87 -5.28 -9.16 -2.12
CA LYS A 87 -4.72 -10.03 -3.15
C LYS A 87 -4.65 -9.32 -4.49
N MET A 88 -5.74 -8.69 -4.92
CA MET A 88 -5.83 -7.93 -6.17
C MET A 88 -4.82 -6.78 -6.20
N ALA A 89 -4.68 -6.03 -5.11
CA ALA A 89 -3.70 -4.95 -4.99
C ALA A 89 -2.26 -5.47 -5.09
N SER A 90 -1.94 -6.62 -4.47
CA SER A 90 -0.62 -7.24 -4.56
C SER A 90 -0.31 -7.64 -6.01
N GLU A 91 -1.24 -8.30 -6.71
CA GLU A 91 -1.09 -8.69 -8.11
C GLU A 91 -0.86 -7.49 -9.04
N LEU A 92 -1.57 -6.37 -8.80
CA LEU A 92 -1.38 -5.14 -9.58
C LEU A 92 -0.01 -4.48 -9.31
N ILE A 93 0.46 -4.51 -8.07
CA ILE A 93 1.78 -3.99 -7.71
C ILE A 93 2.90 -4.81 -8.39
N ASP A 94 2.79 -6.13 -8.37
CA ASP A 94 3.74 -7.02 -9.03
C ASP A 94 3.77 -6.80 -10.55
N LEU A 95 2.58 -6.67 -11.14
CA LEU A 95 2.43 -6.39 -12.57
C LEU A 95 3.05 -5.03 -12.97
N ALA A 96 2.96 -4.02 -12.11
CA ALA A 96 3.48 -2.67 -12.38
C ALA A 96 4.98 -2.64 -12.67
N SER A 97 5.75 -3.60 -12.16
CA SER A 97 7.19 -3.72 -12.42
C SER A 97 7.54 -4.15 -13.86
N SER A 98 6.59 -4.76 -14.58
CA SER A 98 6.78 -5.39 -15.89
C SER A 98 5.92 -4.80 -17.01
N THR A 99 5.08 -3.79 -16.71
CA THR A 99 4.15 -3.19 -17.67
C THR A 99 4.37 -1.69 -17.82
N THR A 100 3.85 -1.12 -18.90
CA THR A 100 3.79 0.33 -19.09
C THR A 100 2.69 0.93 -18.22
N LEU A 101 2.79 2.24 -17.90
CA LEU A 101 1.75 2.95 -17.16
C LEU A 101 0.36 2.77 -17.77
N LYS A 102 0.25 2.83 -19.11
CA LYS A 102 -1.03 2.68 -19.80
C LYS A 102 -1.63 1.30 -19.61
N GLU A 103 -0.82 0.26 -19.72
CA GLU A 103 -1.24 -1.13 -19.49
C GLU A 103 -1.63 -1.36 -18.04
N GLY A 104 -0.83 -0.85 -17.09
CA GLY A 104 -1.14 -0.94 -15.66
C GLY A 104 -2.48 -0.29 -15.31
N LEU A 105 -2.71 0.95 -15.77
CA LEU A 105 -4.00 1.64 -15.59
C LEU A 105 -5.16 0.89 -16.24
N GLY A 106 -4.93 0.27 -17.42
CA GLY A 106 -5.94 -0.58 -18.06
C GLY A 106 -6.32 -1.76 -17.16
N LYS A 107 -5.34 -2.43 -16.57
CA LYS A 107 -5.58 -3.55 -15.64
C LYS A 107 -6.29 -3.13 -14.34
N GLU A 108 -5.96 -1.96 -13.79
CA GLU A 108 -6.70 -1.41 -12.66
C GLU A 108 -8.18 -1.21 -12.98
N LEU A 109 -8.48 -0.67 -14.17
CA LEU A 109 -9.86 -0.47 -14.63
C LEU A 109 -10.60 -1.79 -14.86
N ASP A 110 -9.93 -2.78 -15.50
CA ASP A 110 -10.50 -4.11 -15.74
C ASP A 110 -10.91 -4.81 -14.42
N ASN A 111 -10.17 -4.57 -13.34
CA ASN A 111 -10.43 -5.18 -12.04
C ASN A 111 -11.55 -4.49 -11.24
N LEU A 112 -12.01 -3.30 -11.65
CA LEU A 112 -13.03 -2.55 -10.90
C LEU A 112 -14.36 -3.30 -10.83
N GLU A 113 -14.81 -3.92 -11.91
CA GLU A 113 -16.07 -4.67 -11.93
C GLU A 113 -16.00 -5.85 -10.97
N GLU A 114 -14.89 -6.59 -10.99
CA GLU A 114 -14.69 -7.74 -10.11
C GLU A 114 -14.69 -7.33 -8.64
N ILE A 115 -13.88 -6.33 -8.26
CA ILE A 115 -13.77 -5.93 -6.85
C ILE A 115 -15.09 -5.36 -6.30
N PHE A 116 -15.80 -4.54 -7.08
CA PHE A 116 -17.07 -3.94 -6.64
C PHE A 116 -18.25 -4.91 -6.67
N SER A 117 -18.13 -6.07 -7.33
CA SER A 117 -19.16 -7.13 -7.29
C SER A 117 -19.05 -8.05 -6.07
N THR A 118 -17.98 -7.94 -5.28
CA THR A 118 -17.78 -8.75 -4.08
C THR A 118 -18.73 -8.36 -2.95
N LYS A 119 -19.12 -9.33 -2.11
CA LYS A 119 -19.88 -9.05 -0.88
C LYS A 119 -19.08 -8.23 0.11
N ASP A 120 -17.76 -8.41 0.13
CA ASP A 120 -16.86 -7.66 0.99
C ASP A 120 -16.78 -6.17 0.60
N ALA A 121 -16.91 -5.83 -0.69
CA ALA A 121 -17.02 -4.43 -1.11
C ALA A 121 -18.32 -3.80 -0.59
N LEU A 122 -19.44 -4.49 -0.69
CA LEU A 122 -20.71 -4.02 -0.16
C LEU A 122 -20.67 -3.89 1.38
N GLU A 123 -20.08 -4.87 2.06
CA GLU A 123 -19.88 -4.83 3.51
C GLU A 123 -19.00 -3.64 3.93
N GLY A 124 -17.90 -3.41 3.23
CA GLY A 124 -17.00 -2.29 3.50
C GLY A 124 -17.69 -0.93 3.38
N LEU A 125 -18.47 -0.72 2.31
CA LEU A 125 -19.25 0.49 2.10
C LEU A 125 -20.37 0.66 3.15
N SER A 126 -21.10 -0.43 3.47
CA SER A 126 -22.14 -0.40 4.49
C SER A 126 -21.56 -0.08 5.88
N ALA A 127 -20.45 -0.72 6.24
CA ALA A 127 -19.79 -0.49 7.51
C ALA A 127 -19.29 0.97 7.65
N LEU A 128 -18.81 1.56 6.54
CA LEU A 128 -18.39 2.96 6.51
C LEU A 128 -19.57 3.92 6.76
N ILE A 129 -20.72 3.68 6.10
CA ILE A 129 -21.92 4.49 6.26
C ILE A 129 -22.48 4.38 7.68
N GLU A 130 -22.46 3.18 8.23
CA GLU A 130 -23.00 2.87 9.56
C GLU A 130 -22.03 3.24 10.70
N GLY A 131 -20.80 3.63 10.40
CA GLY A 131 -19.76 3.97 11.39
C GLY A 131 -19.29 2.78 12.23
N ARG A 132 -19.40 1.56 11.73
CA ARG A 132 -18.96 0.33 12.39
C ARG A 132 -17.72 -0.27 11.72
N LYS A 133 -17.15 -1.28 12.36
CA LYS A 133 -16.08 -2.08 11.74
C LYS A 133 -16.68 -3.04 10.72
N PRO A 134 -16.02 -3.22 9.54
CA PRO A 134 -16.45 -4.24 8.57
C PRO A 134 -16.16 -5.65 9.09
N ALA A 135 -16.98 -6.61 8.64
CA ALA A 135 -16.84 -8.04 8.91
C ALA A 135 -16.68 -8.79 7.58
N TYR A 136 -15.48 -8.71 7.00
CA TYR A 136 -15.17 -9.33 5.72
C TYR A 136 -15.22 -10.86 5.79
N GLN A 137 -15.71 -11.49 4.72
CA GLN A 137 -15.93 -12.94 4.62
C GLN A 137 -15.16 -13.58 3.47
N ASN A 138 -14.41 -12.80 2.71
CA ASN A 138 -13.69 -13.25 1.53
C ASN A 138 -14.62 -13.78 0.41
N LEU A 139 -15.72 -13.09 0.17
CA LEU A 139 -16.78 -13.47 -0.77
C LEU A 139 -17.10 -12.33 -1.75
#